data_e57eb5791bd3dcda25ac21bf55c1866c
#
_entry.id   e57eb5791bd3dcda25ac21bf55c1866c
#
_cell.length_a   1.000
_cell.length_b   1.000
_cell.length_c   1.000
_cell.angle_alpha   90.00
_cell.angle_beta   90.00
_cell.angle_gamma   90.00
#
_symmetry.space_group_name_H-M   'P 1'
#
loop_
_entity.id
_entity.type
_entity.pdbx_description
1 polymer ?
#
loop_
_entity_poly.entity_id
_entity_poly.type
_entity_poly.pdbx_seq_one_letter_code
_entity_poly.pdbx_strand_id
1 'polypeptide(L)'
;CVPGSNDGADAATGSWYYASQKAVAPIVGGVLDLSRVPGNKPSDTSYRVQVAFEDDHSPAFGITAVYSGAMTLEGVDATPDATTTYCYAGASGFYADDGYNSWGIDFDNADFTHLLSIFEFNVAPDATEQDGIPAGIYTITEDYAPNTVTWATYDEEMTYLSTGTVTVERDGEEYKVTVDAVDEYDAPFKADFAGQIYYENTSEQASISPREVYVVCYGEKDGLTNWYITLVDRGYLTTRDAVGNCYYGSILHFDLRSDAAND
;
A
#
# COMPACT_ATOMS: atom_id res chain seq x y z
N CYS A 1 -0.49 -24.90 -11.14
CA CYS A 1 -1.36 -25.77 -11.96
C CYS A 1 -1.68 -27.04 -11.20
N VAL A 2 -2.93 -27.50 -11.25
CA VAL A 2 -3.31 -28.83 -10.80
C VAL A 2 -3.03 -29.80 -11.94
N PRO A 3 -2.24 -30.87 -11.77
CA PRO A 3 -1.98 -31.85 -12.80
C PRO A 3 -3.30 -32.41 -13.34
N GLY A 4 -3.36 -32.60 -14.66
CA GLY A 4 -4.48 -33.26 -15.29
C GLY A 4 -4.47 -34.77 -15.02
N SER A 5 -5.64 -35.38 -14.92
CA SER A 5 -5.77 -36.82 -14.82
C SER A 5 -6.89 -37.33 -15.74
N ASN A 6 -6.72 -38.50 -16.25
CA ASN A 6 -7.74 -39.21 -17.02
C ASN A 6 -8.12 -40.47 -16.24
N ASP A 7 -9.13 -40.36 -15.40
CA ASP A 7 -9.63 -41.42 -14.54
C ASP A 7 -10.79 -42.20 -15.18
N GLY A 8 -11.00 -42.04 -16.50
CA GLY A 8 -12.00 -42.79 -17.25
C GLY A 8 -13.42 -42.25 -17.14
N ALA A 9 -13.63 -41.13 -16.47
CA ALA A 9 -14.88 -40.38 -16.44
C ALA A 9 -14.93 -39.42 -17.65
N ASP A 10 -16.12 -39.05 -18.10
CA ASP A 10 -16.33 -38.13 -19.22
C ASP A 10 -15.83 -36.70 -18.97
N ALA A 11 -15.28 -36.40 -17.80
CA ALA A 11 -14.74 -35.10 -17.43
C ALA A 11 -13.26 -35.22 -17.13
N ALA A 12 -12.45 -34.60 -17.95
CA ALA A 12 -11.04 -34.32 -17.65
C ALA A 12 -10.95 -33.38 -16.43
N THR A 13 -10.23 -33.80 -15.41
CA THR A 13 -9.96 -32.97 -14.21
C THR A 13 -8.56 -32.38 -14.29
N GLY A 14 -8.36 -31.21 -13.72
CA GLY A 14 -7.07 -30.53 -13.73
C GLY A 14 -6.73 -29.86 -15.07
N SER A 15 -5.45 -29.81 -15.41
CA SER A 15 -4.94 -29.11 -16.59
C SER A 15 -4.78 -30.05 -17.79
N TRP A 16 -5.28 -29.62 -18.93
CA TRP A 16 -5.28 -30.42 -20.15
C TRP A 16 -4.82 -29.62 -21.35
N TYR A 17 -4.15 -30.32 -22.26
CA TYR A 17 -3.89 -29.83 -23.62
C TYR A 17 -5.03 -30.25 -24.56
N TYR A 18 -5.58 -29.28 -25.27
CA TYR A 18 -6.63 -29.48 -26.26
C TYR A 18 -6.13 -29.08 -27.64
N ALA A 19 -6.32 -29.94 -28.61
CA ALA A 19 -6.11 -29.62 -30.02
C ALA A 19 -7.42 -29.81 -30.80
N SER A 20 -7.81 -28.78 -31.56
CA SER A 20 -9.02 -28.83 -32.40
C SER A 20 -10.29 -29.25 -31.62
N GLN A 21 -10.48 -28.70 -30.41
CA GLN A 21 -11.59 -28.99 -29.51
C GLN A 21 -11.64 -30.43 -28.95
N LYS A 22 -10.57 -31.18 -29.08
CA LYS A 22 -10.43 -32.50 -28.45
C LYS A 22 -9.36 -32.44 -27.37
N ALA A 23 -9.68 -33.06 -26.25
CA ALA A 23 -8.65 -33.31 -25.23
C ALA A 23 -7.62 -34.26 -25.83
N VAL A 24 -6.36 -33.90 -25.78
CA VAL A 24 -5.26 -34.69 -26.35
C VAL A 24 -4.52 -35.43 -25.25
N ALA A 25 -4.11 -34.70 -24.21
CA ALA A 25 -3.38 -35.27 -23.10
C ALA A 25 -3.49 -34.43 -21.84
N PRO A 26 -3.45 -35.06 -20.65
CA PRO A 26 -3.32 -34.34 -19.40
C PRO A 26 -1.92 -33.72 -19.28
N ILE A 27 -1.85 -32.54 -18.70
CA ILE A 27 -0.60 -31.90 -18.33
C ILE A 27 -0.18 -32.45 -16.98
N VAL A 28 0.97 -33.10 -16.91
CA VAL A 28 1.45 -33.76 -15.69
C VAL A 28 2.60 -33.05 -15.03
N GLY A 29 3.25 -32.12 -15.72
CA GLY A 29 4.37 -31.35 -15.20
C GLY A 29 4.60 -30.05 -15.94
N GLY A 30 5.54 -29.24 -15.42
CA GLY A 30 5.99 -28.02 -16.06
C GLY A 30 5.87 -26.78 -15.20
N VAL A 31 6.12 -25.64 -15.83
CA VAL A 31 6.15 -24.31 -15.20
C VAL A 31 5.15 -23.40 -15.89
N LEU A 32 4.39 -22.67 -15.09
CA LEU A 32 3.62 -21.51 -15.51
C LEU A 32 4.25 -20.27 -14.85
N ASP A 33 4.63 -19.31 -15.66
CA ASP A 33 5.09 -18.01 -15.21
C ASP A 33 4.05 -16.97 -15.63
N LEU A 34 3.50 -16.27 -14.64
CA LEU A 34 2.52 -15.21 -14.83
C LEU A 34 3.13 -13.92 -14.26
N SER A 35 3.32 -12.96 -15.12
CA SER A 35 3.79 -11.64 -14.74
C SER A 35 2.84 -10.55 -15.22
N ARG A 36 2.67 -9.54 -14.40
CA ARG A 36 1.94 -8.33 -14.70
C ARG A 36 2.89 -7.33 -15.34
N VAL A 37 2.43 -6.65 -16.37
CA VAL A 37 3.14 -5.55 -17.01
C VAL A 37 2.29 -4.29 -16.81
N PRO A 38 2.65 -3.44 -15.83
CA PRO A 38 1.94 -2.19 -15.58
C PRO A 38 1.97 -1.29 -16.83
N GLY A 39 0.84 -0.68 -17.16
CA GLY A 39 0.74 0.37 -18.16
C GLY A 39 0.97 1.75 -17.55
N ASN A 40 0.86 2.79 -18.37
CA ASN A 40 0.93 4.18 -17.89
C ASN A 40 -0.34 4.60 -17.14
N LYS A 41 -1.42 3.83 -17.29
CA LYS A 41 -2.69 3.96 -16.57
C LYS A 41 -3.12 2.59 -16.11
N PRO A 42 -3.97 2.48 -15.08
CA PRO A 42 -4.54 1.21 -14.62
C PRO A 42 -5.20 0.40 -15.75
N SER A 43 -5.96 1.06 -16.62
CA SER A 43 -6.62 0.46 -17.79
C SER A 43 -5.66 -0.13 -18.83
N ASP A 44 -4.39 0.23 -18.79
CA ASP A 44 -3.37 -0.21 -19.74
C ASP A 44 -2.60 -1.44 -19.24
N THR A 45 -2.98 -1.97 -18.09
CA THR A 45 -2.33 -3.15 -17.51
C THR A 45 -2.45 -4.35 -18.44
N SER A 46 -1.35 -4.99 -18.67
CA SER A 46 -1.29 -6.23 -19.45
C SER A 46 -0.62 -7.34 -18.66
N TYR A 47 -0.92 -8.56 -19.06
CA TYR A 47 -0.34 -9.74 -18.45
C TYR A 47 0.54 -10.46 -19.44
N ARG A 48 1.62 -11.04 -18.95
CA ARG A 48 2.46 -11.96 -19.70
C ARG A 48 2.39 -13.32 -19.04
N VAL A 49 1.89 -14.28 -19.78
CA VAL A 49 1.83 -15.68 -19.38
C VAL A 49 2.81 -16.49 -20.23
N GLN A 50 3.70 -17.19 -19.57
CA GLN A 50 4.61 -18.13 -20.21
C GLN A 50 4.38 -19.51 -19.62
N VAL A 51 4.20 -20.50 -20.48
CA VAL A 51 4.06 -21.89 -20.04
C VAL A 51 5.08 -22.77 -20.72
N ALA A 52 5.60 -23.71 -19.97
CA ALA A 52 6.41 -24.83 -20.47
C ALA A 52 5.93 -26.08 -19.74
N PHE A 53 5.03 -26.82 -20.37
CA PHE A 53 4.36 -27.99 -19.80
C PHE A 53 4.81 -29.26 -20.44
N GLU A 54 4.59 -30.37 -19.75
CA GLU A 54 4.80 -31.71 -20.19
C GLU A 54 3.51 -32.52 -20.05
N ASP A 55 3.20 -33.35 -21.03
CA ASP A 55 2.05 -34.26 -21.00
C ASP A 55 2.47 -35.66 -20.49
N ASP A 56 1.50 -36.57 -20.43
CA ASP A 56 1.67 -37.93 -19.92
C ASP A 56 2.21 -38.92 -20.94
N HIS A 57 2.57 -38.49 -22.16
CA HIS A 57 3.16 -39.36 -23.16
C HIS A 57 4.57 -39.85 -22.78
N SER A 58 4.99 -40.95 -23.37
CA SER A 58 6.35 -41.47 -23.21
C SER A 58 7.02 -41.68 -24.56
N PRO A 59 7.98 -40.82 -25.00
CA PRO A 59 8.45 -39.63 -24.29
C PRO A 59 7.39 -38.54 -24.19
N ALA A 60 7.46 -37.71 -23.14
CA ALA A 60 6.57 -36.60 -22.94
C ALA A 60 6.66 -35.56 -24.08
N PHE A 61 5.54 -35.00 -24.48
CA PHE A 61 5.53 -33.85 -25.38
C PHE A 61 5.65 -32.56 -24.57
N GLY A 62 6.60 -31.70 -24.96
CA GLY A 62 6.74 -30.36 -24.44
C GLY A 62 5.71 -29.44 -25.09
N ILE A 63 4.95 -28.73 -24.27
CA ILE A 63 3.95 -27.74 -24.68
C ILE A 63 4.41 -26.38 -24.21
N THR A 64 4.66 -25.46 -25.14
CA THR A 64 5.04 -24.09 -24.81
C THR A 64 4.04 -23.11 -25.38
N ALA A 65 3.69 -22.10 -24.58
CA ALA A 65 2.89 -20.98 -25.05
C ALA A 65 3.33 -19.68 -24.39
N VAL A 66 3.14 -18.59 -25.10
CA VAL A 66 3.36 -17.23 -24.59
C VAL A 66 2.14 -16.41 -24.94
N TYR A 67 1.59 -15.73 -23.93
CA TYR A 67 0.55 -14.73 -24.10
C TYR A 67 1.06 -13.40 -23.59
N SER A 68 0.66 -12.32 -24.23
CA SER A 68 0.87 -10.96 -23.73
C SER A 68 -0.33 -10.10 -24.14
N GLY A 69 -1.02 -9.53 -23.16
CA GLY A 69 -2.23 -8.74 -23.42
C GLY A 69 -3.10 -8.61 -22.17
N ALA A 70 -4.27 -8.00 -22.35
CA ALA A 70 -5.28 -7.93 -21.31
C ALA A 70 -5.84 -9.32 -20.99
N MET A 71 -6.12 -9.58 -19.72
CA MET A 71 -6.77 -10.80 -19.25
C MET A 71 -8.06 -10.44 -18.51
N THR A 72 -9.13 -11.18 -18.80
CA THR A 72 -10.32 -11.20 -17.97
C THR A 72 -10.21 -12.36 -17.00
N LEU A 73 -10.22 -12.08 -15.70
CA LEU A 73 -10.22 -13.09 -14.65
C LEU A 73 -11.67 -13.37 -14.25
N GLU A 74 -12.17 -14.58 -14.56
CA GLU A 74 -13.51 -15.02 -14.17
C GLU A 74 -13.43 -15.96 -12.98
N GLY A 75 -14.43 -15.93 -12.11
CA GLY A 75 -14.57 -16.84 -10.97
C GLY A 75 -13.59 -16.56 -9.82
N VAL A 76 -12.89 -15.46 -9.85
CA VAL A 76 -12.36 -14.90 -8.64
C VAL A 76 -13.55 -14.29 -7.93
N ASP A 77 -14.20 -15.08 -7.06
CA ASP A 77 -14.97 -14.47 -6.00
C ASP A 77 -13.94 -13.65 -5.21
N ALA A 78 -13.82 -12.38 -5.61
CA ALA A 78 -13.20 -11.42 -4.74
C ALA A 78 -13.98 -11.53 -3.44
N THR A 79 -13.45 -12.23 -2.47
CA THR A 79 -14.01 -12.29 -1.15
C THR A 79 -13.72 -10.94 -0.52
N PRO A 80 -14.67 -10.02 -0.54
CA PRO A 80 -14.41 -8.61 -0.25
C PRO A 80 -14.67 -8.29 1.19
N ASP A 81 -14.26 -9.05 2.14
CA ASP A 81 -14.74 -8.79 3.49
C ASP A 81 -13.65 -8.56 4.53
N ALA A 82 -12.41 -8.54 4.16
CA ALA A 82 -11.40 -8.05 5.06
C ALA A 82 -11.25 -6.53 4.83
N THR A 83 -11.83 -5.73 5.72
CA THR A 83 -11.49 -4.32 5.81
C THR A 83 -10.09 -4.20 6.41
N THR A 84 -9.16 -3.58 5.68
CA THR A 84 -7.83 -3.30 6.20
C THR A 84 -7.91 -2.11 7.14
N THR A 85 -7.52 -2.30 8.41
CA THR A 85 -7.50 -1.22 9.40
C THR A 85 -6.12 -0.60 9.45
N TYR A 86 -6.04 0.69 9.15
CA TYR A 86 -4.84 1.49 9.28
C TYR A 86 -4.80 2.19 10.65
N CYS A 87 -3.61 2.31 11.20
CA CYS A 87 -3.40 2.85 12.54
C CYS A 87 -2.61 4.15 12.54
N TYR A 88 -1.87 4.41 11.47
CA TYR A 88 -1.03 5.60 11.32
C TYR A 88 -1.38 6.30 10.02
N ALA A 89 -1.32 7.63 10.03
CA ALA A 89 -1.49 8.43 8.83
C ALA A 89 -0.62 9.68 8.88
N GLY A 90 0.03 9.98 7.76
CA GLY A 90 0.88 11.16 7.61
C GLY A 90 0.73 11.82 6.24
N ALA A 91 0.77 13.15 6.22
CA ALA A 91 0.80 13.90 4.99
C ALA A 91 2.22 13.85 4.39
N SER A 92 2.32 13.43 3.14
CA SER A 92 3.57 13.43 2.36
C SER A 92 3.78 14.73 1.59
N GLY A 93 2.76 15.58 1.47
CA GLY A 93 2.85 16.89 0.85
C GLY A 93 1.52 17.57 0.58
N PHE A 94 1.58 18.88 0.35
CA PHE A 94 0.47 19.71 -0.11
C PHE A 94 0.87 20.41 -1.40
N TYR A 95 0.06 20.33 -2.42
CA TYR A 95 0.35 20.83 -3.76
C TYR A 95 -0.79 21.74 -4.23
N ALA A 96 -0.43 22.95 -4.65
CA ALA A 96 -1.39 23.87 -5.25
C ALA A 96 -1.42 23.70 -6.75
N ASP A 97 -2.60 23.59 -7.33
CA ASP A 97 -2.80 23.45 -8.76
C ASP A 97 -3.90 24.40 -9.28
N ASP A 98 -4.12 24.45 -10.58
CA ASP A 98 -5.13 25.31 -11.20
C ASP A 98 -6.52 24.65 -11.09
N GLY A 99 -7.35 25.23 -10.21
CA GLY A 99 -8.73 24.80 -9.99
C GLY A 99 -8.94 23.81 -8.83
N TYR A 100 -7.91 23.28 -8.22
CA TYR A 100 -7.96 22.44 -7.02
C TYR A 100 -6.59 22.47 -6.32
N ASN A 101 -6.54 22.02 -5.06
CA ASN A 101 -5.30 21.71 -4.36
C ASN A 101 -5.29 20.23 -3.99
N SER A 102 -4.13 19.63 -3.78
CA SER A 102 -4.00 18.20 -3.49
C SER A 102 -3.18 17.95 -2.23
N TRP A 103 -3.60 16.94 -1.47
CA TRP A 103 -2.81 16.32 -0.42
C TRP A 103 -2.27 14.96 -0.86
N GLY A 104 -1.01 14.70 -0.55
CA GLY A 104 -0.48 13.35 -0.47
C GLY A 104 -0.61 12.83 0.96
N ILE A 105 -1.24 11.67 1.16
CA ILE A 105 -1.43 11.04 2.47
C ILE A 105 -1.07 9.57 2.39
N ASP A 106 -0.24 9.13 3.32
CA ASP A 106 0.13 7.74 3.50
C ASP A 106 -0.52 7.19 4.77
N PHE A 107 -1.07 5.98 4.69
CA PHE A 107 -1.68 5.25 5.79
C PHE A 107 -0.97 3.92 5.97
N ASP A 108 -0.59 3.60 7.21
CA ASP A 108 0.03 2.32 7.56
C ASP A 108 -0.79 1.57 8.61
N ASN A 109 -0.81 0.24 8.50
CA ASN A 109 -1.36 -0.60 9.54
C ASN A 109 -0.38 -0.74 10.73
N ALA A 110 -0.81 -1.43 11.79
CA ALA A 110 -0.09 -1.47 13.06
C ALA A 110 1.31 -2.09 13.00
N ASP A 111 1.54 -3.00 12.06
CA ASP A 111 2.80 -3.72 11.86
C ASP A 111 3.58 -3.28 10.61
N PHE A 112 3.08 -2.26 9.90
CA PHE A 112 3.68 -1.71 8.68
C PHE A 112 3.84 -2.73 7.55
N THR A 113 2.90 -3.66 7.45
CA THR A 113 2.86 -4.66 6.37
C THR A 113 1.89 -4.28 5.26
N HIS A 114 0.99 -3.33 5.52
CA HIS A 114 0.03 -2.80 4.54
C HIS A 114 0.10 -1.29 4.52
N LEU A 115 0.30 -0.75 3.33
CA LEU A 115 0.35 0.68 3.04
C LEU A 115 -0.80 1.06 2.11
N LEU A 116 -1.46 2.17 2.37
CA LEU A 116 -2.34 2.85 1.43
C LEU A 116 -1.78 4.26 1.21
N SER A 117 -1.35 4.56 0.00
CA SER A 117 -0.88 5.88 -0.39
C SER A 117 -1.92 6.56 -1.28
N ILE A 118 -2.45 7.68 -0.83
CA ILE A 118 -3.27 8.57 -1.64
C ILE A 118 -2.40 9.76 -2.02
N PHE A 119 -1.88 9.75 -3.23
CA PHE A 119 -0.96 10.79 -3.71
C PHE A 119 -1.67 12.09 -4.09
N GLU A 120 -2.94 11.99 -4.48
CA GLU A 120 -3.72 13.13 -4.97
C GLU A 120 -5.13 13.09 -4.37
N PHE A 121 -5.22 13.63 -3.18
CA PHE A 121 -6.47 13.85 -2.45
C PHE A 121 -6.92 15.29 -2.72
N ASN A 122 -7.79 15.47 -3.71
CA ASN A 122 -8.08 16.77 -4.28
C ASN A 122 -9.13 17.54 -3.46
N VAL A 123 -8.77 18.72 -3.03
CA VAL A 123 -9.55 19.62 -2.19
C VAL A 123 -9.87 20.93 -2.96
N ALA A 124 -10.69 21.79 -2.36
CA ALA A 124 -11.02 23.07 -2.97
C ALA A 124 -9.77 23.94 -3.20
N PRO A 125 -9.75 24.79 -4.24
CA PRO A 125 -8.57 25.61 -4.58
C PRO A 125 -8.26 26.70 -3.55
N ASP A 126 -9.19 27.02 -2.66
CA ASP A 126 -9.02 27.94 -1.54
C ASP A 126 -8.65 27.24 -0.22
N ALA A 127 -8.58 25.92 -0.20
CA ALA A 127 -8.05 25.15 0.93
C ALA A 127 -6.56 25.46 1.12
N THR A 128 -6.14 25.53 2.35
CA THR A 128 -4.74 25.80 2.70
C THR A 128 -4.13 24.58 3.41
N GLU A 129 -2.81 24.53 3.44
CA GLU A 129 -2.07 23.50 4.16
C GLU A 129 -2.44 23.42 5.64
N GLN A 130 -2.80 24.54 6.27
CA GLN A 130 -3.20 24.59 7.68
C GLN A 130 -4.58 23.99 7.93
N ASP A 131 -5.42 23.91 6.91
CA ASP A 131 -6.78 23.38 7.05
C ASP A 131 -6.79 21.85 7.18
N GLY A 132 -5.77 21.16 6.67
CA GLY A 132 -5.75 19.73 6.50
C GLY A 132 -6.81 19.25 5.50
N ILE A 133 -7.15 17.97 5.54
CA ILE A 133 -8.18 17.42 4.66
C ILE A 133 -9.57 17.75 5.22
N PRO A 134 -10.45 18.41 4.46
CA PRO A 134 -11.84 18.67 4.85
C PRO A 134 -12.66 17.38 4.98
N ALA A 135 -13.61 17.38 5.92
CA ALA A 135 -14.62 16.32 5.97
C ALA A 135 -15.47 16.33 4.69
N GLY A 136 -15.74 15.14 4.15
CA GLY A 136 -16.50 15.01 2.91
C GLY A 136 -16.45 13.61 2.32
N ILE A 137 -17.07 13.47 1.16
CA ILE A 137 -16.98 12.27 0.33
C ILE A 137 -16.19 12.63 -0.92
N TYR A 138 -15.15 11.87 -1.19
CA TYR A 138 -14.24 12.04 -2.31
C TYR A 138 -14.39 10.86 -3.26
N THR A 139 -14.68 11.14 -4.51
CA THR A 139 -14.84 10.09 -5.54
C THR A 139 -13.49 9.70 -6.10
N ILE A 140 -13.19 8.42 -6.16
CA ILE A 140 -12.01 7.90 -6.85
C ILE A 140 -12.30 7.92 -8.35
N THR A 141 -11.50 8.67 -9.12
CA THR A 141 -11.71 8.93 -10.55
C THR A 141 -10.42 9.39 -11.21
N GLU A 142 -10.37 9.40 -12.53
CA GLU A 142 -9.27 10.00 -13.31
C GLU A 142 -9.46 11.54 -13.52
N ASP A 143 -10.61 12.10 -13.13
CA ASP A 143 -10.92 13.51 -13.30
C ASP A 143 -10.38 14.35 -12.14
N TYR A 144 -9.55 15.32 -12.44
CA TYR A 144 -8.97 16.26 -11.50
C TYR A 144 -9.96 17.36 -11.13
N ALA A 145 -10.54 17.27 -9.97
CA ALA A 145 -11.51 18.25 -9.45
C ALA A 145 -11.56 18.22 -7.92
N PRO A 146 -12.04 19.26 -7.26
CA PRO A 146 -12.32 19.21 -5.82
C PRO A 146 -13.24 18.04 -5.44
N ASN A 147 -12.97 17.43 -4.30
CA ASN A 147 -13.66 16.24 -3.78
C ASN A 147 -13.44 14.98 -4.64
N THR A 148 -12.26 14.84 -5.25
CA THR A 148 -11.85 13.60 -5.91
C THR A 148 -10.56 13.05 -5.32
N VAL A 149 -10.31 11.77 -5.58
CA VAL A 149 -9.03 11.11 -5.43
C VAL A 149 -8.64 10.59 -6.79
N THR A 150 -7.55 11.11 -7.34
CA THR A 150 -7.13 10.78 -8.72
C THR A 150 -5.98 9.80 -8.78
N TRP A 151 -5.23 9.68 -7.69
CA TRP A 151 -4.12 8.74 -7.61
C TRP A 151 -4.03 8.13 -6.22
N ALA A 152 -4.42 6.86 -6.11
CA ALA A 152 -4.27 6.09 -4.88
C ALA A 152 -3.80 4.67 -5.20
N THR A 153 -2.89 4.16 -4.36
CA THR A 153 -2.34 2.80 -4.48
C THR A 153 -2.30 2.13 -3.11
N TYR A 154 -2.31 0.81 -3.09
CA TYR A 154 -2.11 0.06 -1.87
C TYR A 154 -1.08 -1.04 -2.05
N ASP A 155 -0.48 -1.47 -0.92
CA ASP A 155 0.56 -2.48 -0.79
C ASP A 155 1.87 -2.21 -1.58
N GLU A 156 2.88 -3.04 -1.39
CA GLU A 156 4.22 -2.89 -2.01
C GLU A 156 4.19 -2.96 -3.55
N GLU A 157 3.21 -3.66 -4.12
CA GLU A 157 3.05 -3.79 -5.57
C GLU A 157 2.41 -2.55 -6.20
N MET A 158 2.03 -1.56 -5.39
CA MET A 158 1.40 -0.31 -5.81
C MET A 158 0.16 -0.56 -6.69
N THR A 159 -0.73 -1.43 -6.23
CA THR A 159 -2.01 -1.69 -6.91
C THR A 159 -2.90 -0.45 -6.87
N TYR A 160 -3.38 0.01 -8.02
CA TYR A 160 -4.16 1.24 -8.14
C TYR A 160 -5.62 1.02 -7.75
N LEU A 161 -6.20 1.99 -7.02
CA LEU A 161 -7.64 2.08 -6.85
C LEU A 161 -8.25 2.78 -8.08
N SER A 162 -9.19 2.14 -8.74
CA SER A 162 -9.75 2.60 -10.01
C SER A 162 -11.05 3.38 -9.86
N THR A 163 -11.93 2.93 -8.96
CA THR A 163 -13.23 3.57 -8.70
C THR A 163 -13.65 3.37 -7.25
N GLY A 164 -14.56 4.22 -6.77
CA GLY A 164 -15.10 4.11 -5.42
C GLY A 164 -15.16 5.43 -4.70
N THR A 165 -15.13 5.38 -3.39
CA THR A 165 -15.21 6.57 -2.53
C THR A 165 -14.27 6.49 -1.35
N VAL A 166 -13.74 7.65 -0.98
CA VAL A 166 -13.07 7.88 0.30
C VAL A 166 -13.95 8.83 1.10
N THR A 167 -14.45 8.38 2.24
CA THR A 167 -15.26 9.20 3.15
C THR A 167 -14.38 9.68 4.28
N VAL A 168 -14.36 10.98 4.52
CA VAL A 168 -13.64 11.63 5.61
C VAL A 168 -14.63 12.24 6.58
N GLU A 169 -14.60 11.78 7.83
CA GLU A 169 -15.23 12.44 8.97
C GLU A 169 -14.12 13.09 9.80
N ARG A 170 -14.38 14.27 10.38
CA ARG A 170 -13.39 15.00 11.17
C ARG A 170 -14.04 15.62 12.39
N ASP A 171 -13.40 15.44 13.55
CA ASP A 171 -13.75 16.10 14.81
C ASP A 171 -12.48 16.71 15.42
N GLY A 172 -12.29 18.01 15.20
CA GLY A 172 -11.06 18.70 15.56
C GLY A 172 -9.85 18.17 14.79
N GLU A 173 -8.91 17.55 15.49
CA GLU A 173 -7.71 16.93 14.91
C GLU A 173 -7.88 15.42 14.64
N GLU A 174 -8.97 14.83 15.10
CA GLU A 174 -9.27 13.41 14.88
C GLU A 174 -10.01 13.20 13.56
N TYR A 175 -9.53 12.23 12.81
CA TYR A 175 -10.08 11.84 11.53
C TYR A 175 -10.62 10.42 11.61
N LYS A 176 -11.68 10.17 10.86
CA LYS A 176 -12.10 8.83 10.51
C LYS A 176 -12.21 8.77 8.98
N VAL A 177 -11.39 7.93 8.37
CA VAL A 177 -11.35 7.73 6.93
C VAL A 177 -11.85 6.34 6.62
N THR A 178 -12.79 6.23 5.68
CA THR A 178 -13.31 4.95 5.20
C THR A 178 -13.17 4.91 3.69
N VAL A 179 -12.55 3.85 3.17
CA VAL A 179 -12.40 3.60 1.74
C VAL A 179 -13.30 2.43 1.35
N ASP A 180 -14.11 2.63 0.32
CA ASP A 180 -14.89 1.58 -0.35
C ASP A 180 -14.66 1.72 -1.85
N ALA A 181 -13.81 0.89 -2.39
CA ALA A 181 -13.25 1.04 -3.70
C ALA A 181 -13.15 -0.30 -4.44
N VAL A 182 -12.85 -0.17 -5.73
CA VAL A 182 -12.47 -1.29 -6.60
C VAL A 182 -11.11 -0.95 -7.18
N ASP A 183 -10.20 -1.92 -7.21
CA ASP A 183 -8.88 -1.74 -7.79
C ASP A 183 -8.87 -1.88 -9.32
N GLU A 184 -7.71 -1.76 -9.91
CA GLU A 184 -7.48 -1.89 -11.36
C GLU A 184 -7.73 -3.31 -11.92
N TYR A 185 -7.96 -4.30 -11.04
CA TYR A 185 -8.28 -5.69 -11.38
C TYR A 185 -9.74 -6.05 -11.14
N ASP A 186 -10.59 -5.05 -10.87
CA ASP A 186 -11.98 -5.23 -10.45
C ASP A 186 -12.12 -5.96 -9.10
N ALA A 187 -11.05 -6.00 -8.28
CA ALA A 187 -11.14 -6.53 -6.93
C ALA A 187 -11.60 -5.44 -5.95
N PRO A 188 -12.55 -5.75 -5.05
CA PRO A 188 -13.00 -4.78 -4.07
C PRO A 188 -11.91 -4.55 -3.02
N PHE A 189 -11.74 -3.29 -2.66
CA PHE A 189 -10.83 -2.83 -1.61
C PHE A 189 -11.60 -2.05 -0.56
N LYS A 190 -11.47 -2.46 0.71
CA LYS A 190 -12.06 -1.75 1.84
C LYS A 190 -11.00 -1.46 2.89
N ALA A 191 -11.02 -0.23 3.37
CA ALA A 191 -10.12 0.20 4.41
C ALA A 191 -10.77 1.18 5.36
N ASP A 192 -10.28 1.22 6.59
CA ASP A 192 -10.65 2.21 7.59
C ASP A 192 -9.41 2.71 8.34
N PHE A 193 -9.49 3.96 8.76
CA PHE A 193 -8.54 4.61 9.64
C PHE A 193 -9.30 5.46 10.66
N ALA A 194 -8.83 5.46 11.91
CA ALA A 194 -9.34 6.35 12.93
C ALA A 194 -8.16 6.87 13.78
N GLY A 195 -7.98 8.18 13.81
CA GLY A 195 -6.88 8.82 14.52
C GLY A 195 -6.54 10.19 13.96
N GLN A 196 -5.35 10.67 14.30
CA GLN A 196 -4.85 11.93 13.78
C GLN A 196 -3.99 11.68 12.54
N ILE A 197 -4.19 12.53 11.51
CA ILE A 197 -3.27 12.61 10.39
C ILE A 197 -2.15 13.57 10.81
N TYR A 198 -0.92 13.10 10.68
CA TYR A 198 0.25 13.94 10.92
C TYR A 198 0.54 14.81 9.71
N TYR A 199 0.51 16.12 9.88
CA TYR A 199 0.92 17.09 8.89
C TYR A 199 2.30 17.64 9.28
N GLU A 200 3.23 17.69 8.32
CA GLU A 200 4.52 18.30 8.57
C GLU A 200 4.32 19.77 8.96
N ASN A 201 4.80 20.10 10.14
CA ASN A 201 4.66 21.49 10.64
C ASN A 201 5.75 22.37 10.03
N THR A 202 5.38 23.12 8.99
CA THR A 202 6.27 24.10 8.34
C THR A 202 6.36 25.44 9.06
N SER A 203 5.70 25.58 10.24
CA SER A 203 5.78 26.80 11.03
C SER A 203 7.20 27.04 11.57
N GLU A 204 7.61 28.33 11.68
CA GLU A 204 8.92 28.72 12.20
C GLU A 204 9.17 28.28 13.67
N GLN A 205 8.14 27.84 14.37
CA GLN A 205 8.20 27.35 15.74
C GLN A 205 7.56 25.97 15.87
N ALA A 206 8.39 24.93 15.83
CA ALA A 206 7.95 23.57 16.12
C ALA A 206 7.63 23.42 17.63
N SER A 207 6.48 22.80 17.92
CA SER A 207 6.11 22.39 19.28
C SER A 207 5.81 20.91 19.26
N ILE A 208 6.51 20.13 20.07
CA ILE A 208 6.24 18.71 20.24
C ILE A 208 5.72 18.42 21.64
N SER A 209 4.80 17.46 21.76
CA SER A 209 4.30 16.94 23.04
C SER A 209 4.74 15.48 23.17
N PRO A 210 5.95 15.23 23.68
CA PRO A 210 6.50 13.88 23.70
C PRO A 210 5.60 12.94 24.51
N ARG A 211 5.32 11.78 23.92
CA ARG A 211 4.62 10.67 24.58
C ARG A 211 5.57 9.55 24.95
N GLU A 212 6.72 9.45 24.27
CA GLU A 212 7.72 8.44 24.50
C GLU A 212 9.11 9.06 24.54
N VAL A 213 9.95 8.51 25.39
CA VAL A 213 11.33 8.95 25.58
C VAL A 213 12.24 7.71 25.56
N TYR A 214 13.22 7.75 24.69
CA TYR A 214 14.26 6.73 24.59
C TYR A 214 15.59 7.32 24.99
N VAL A 215 16.32 6.61 25.85
CA VAL A 215 17.64 7.05 26.34
C VAL A 215 18.63 5.93 26.09
N VAL A 216 19.70 6.25 25.36
CA VAL A 216 20.81 5.33 25.10
C VAL A 216 22.09 5.96 25.63
N CYS A 217 22.82 5.22 26.48
CA CYS A 217 24.15 5.57 26.91
C CYS A 217 25.20 4.93 25.98
N TYR A 218 25.97 5.73 25.31
CA TYR A 218 27.07 5.25 24.44
C TYR A 218 28.40 5.08 25.19
N GLY A 219 28.38 5.33 26.50
CA GLY A 219 29.54 5.23 27.35
C GLY A 219 30.44 6.45 27.36
N GLU A 220 31.60 6.32 27.97
CA GLU A 220 32.55 7.41 28.16
C GLU A 220 33.37 7.67 26.88
N LYS A 221 33.45 8.93 26.50
CA LYS A 221 34.36 9.41 25.46
C LYS A 221 34.92 10.75 25.86
N ASP A 222 36.26 10.87 25.82
CA ASP A 222 37.00 12.09 26.16
C ASP A 222 36.77 12.57 27.62
N GLY A 223 36.50 11.64 28.55
CA GLY A 223 36.23 11.94 29.96
C GLY A 223 34.81 12.37 30.25
N LEU A 224 33.90 12.25 29.29
CA LEU A 224 32.50 12.58 29.43
C LEU A 224 31.64 11.38 29.03
N THR A 225 30.53 11.17 29.77
CA THR A 225 29.53 10.15 29.40
C THR A 225 28.65 10.72 28.30
N ASN A 226 28.46 9.94 27.23
CA ASN A 226 27.66 10.36 26.07
C ASN A 226 26.29 9.69 26.09
N TRP A 227 25.25 10.53 26.12
CA TRP A 227 23.85 10.16 26.14
C TRP A 227 23.14 10.60 24.88
N TYR A 228 22.39 9.70 24.28
CA TYR A 228 21.48 10.02 23.18
C TYR A 228 20.05 9.92 23.65
N ILE A 229 19.33 11.03 23.65
CA ILE A 229 17.94 11.11 24.10
C ILE A 229 17.07 11.41 22.88
N THR A 230 16.06 10.57 22.69
CA THR A 230 15.05 10.74 21.64
C THR A 230 13.70 10.99 22.30
N LEU A 231 13.07 12.10 22.00
CA LEU A 231 11.70 12.43 22.35
C LEU A 231 10.83 12.24 21.14
N VAL A 232 9.70 11.52 21.29
CA VAL A 232 8.78 11.19 20.20
C VAL A 232 7.37 11.55 20.59
N ASP A 233 6.63 12.24 19.75
CA ASP A 233 5.27 12.68 20.08
C ASP A 233 4.20 11.63 19.73
N ARG A 234 4.35 10.85 18.64
CA ARG A 234 3.44 9.74 18.27
C ARG A 234 4.04 8.85 17.18
N GLY A 235 3.42 7.68 16.98
CA GLY A 235 3.61 6.84 15.79
C GLY A 235 4.97 6.17 15.64
N TYR A 236 5.73 6.01 16.71
CA TYR A 236 7.06 5.43 16.64
C TYR A 236 7.06 3.96 17.04
N LEU A 237 7.58 3.10 16.16
CA LEU A 237 7.82 1.70 16.49
C LEU A 237 9.06 1.56 17.36
N THR A 238 8.86 1.01 18.53
CA THR A 238 9.87 0.84 19.57
C THR A 238 10.77 -0.36 19.30
N THR A 239 11.59 -0.33 18.26
CA THR A 239 12.74 -1.21 18.17
C THR A 239 14.01 -0.39 18.39
N ARG A 240 14.98 -0.91 19.11
CA ARG A 240 16.28 -0.23 19.36
C ARG A 240 17.00 0.17 18.07
N ASP A 241 16.69 -0.49 16.97
CA ASP A 241 17.29 -0.27 15.66
C ASP A 241 16.56 0.80 14.86
N ALA A 242 15.40 1.24 15.34
CA ALA A 242 14.54 2.22 14.69
C ALA A 242 14.76 3.67 15.15
N VAL A 243 15.80 3.94 15.93
CA VAL A 243 16.18 5.32 16.27
C VAL A 243 16.57 6.05 14.99
N GLY A 244 15.63 6.80 14.45
CA GLY A 244 15.76 7.49 13.16
C GLY A 244 14.69 7.12 12.14
N ASN A 245 13.91 6.06 12.38
CA ASN A 245 12.79 5.71 11.53
C ASN A 245 11.47 6.16 12.19
N CYS A 246 11.21 7.44 12.26
CA CYS A 246 9.89 7.96 12.55
C CYS A 246 9.15 8.06 11.23
N TYR A 247 8.13 7.24 11.08
CA TYR A 247 7.29 7.31 9.89
C TYR A 247 6.28 8.44 10.01
N TYR A 248 5.78 8.69 11.24
CA TYR A 248 4.77 9.72 11.51
C TYR A 248 5.04 10.38 12.86
N GLY A 249 4.93 11.69 12.91
CA GLY A 249 5.13 12.45 14.11
C GLY A 249 6.45 13.20 14.15
N SER A 250 6.67 13.93 15.22
CA SER A 250 7.89 14.71 15.43
C SER A 250 8.87 13.97 16.31
N ILE A 251 10.14 13.99 15.93
CA ILE A 251 11.25 13.49 16.74
C ILE A 251 12.17 14.66 17.12
N LEU A 252 12.60 14.67 18.35
CA LEU A 252 13.66 15.54 18.81
C LEU A 252 14.79 14.72 19.41
N HIS A 253 15.97 14.81 18.82
CA HIS A 253 17.16 14.12 19.27
C HIS A 253 18.11 15.06 20.01
N PHE A 254 18.66 14.59 21.13
CA PHE A 254 19.73 15.27 21.86
C PHE A 254 20.94 14.36 21.98
N ASP A 255 22.10 14.91 21.68
CA ASP A 255 23.41 14.33 22.02
C ASP A 255 23.94 15.12 23.24
N LEU A 256 23.83 14.52 24.42
CA LEU A 256 24.23 15.15 25.67
C LEU A 256 25.51 14.48 26.20
N ARG A 257 26.38 15.31 26.73
CA ARG A 257 27.59 14.87 27.41
C ARG A 257 27.57 15.35 28.85
N SER A 258 27.69 14.43 29.78
CA SER A 258 27.76 14.70 31.22
C SER A 258 29.14 14.37 31.80
N ASP A 259 29.50 15.11 32.86
CA ASP A 259 30.62 14.71 33.71
C ASP A 259 30.32 13.38 34.40
N ALA A 260 31.30 12.49 34.50
CA ALA A 260 31.17 11.23 35.20
C ALA A 260 30.80 11.40 36.71
N ALA A 261 30.85 12.61 37.23
CA ALA A 261 30.46 12.95 38.59
C ALA A 261 28.97 13.25 38.79
N ASN A 262 28.19 13.36 37.71
CA ASN A 262 26.75 13.74 37.70
C ASN A 262 25.84 12.62 37.12
N ASP A 263 26.36 11.44 36.95
CA ASP A 263 25.62 10.25 36.43
C ASP A 263 24.82 9.54 37.54
#